data_b55c55e90843a3c6448c2795a38a3935
#
_entry.id   b55c55e90843a3c6448c2795a38a3935
#
_cell.length_a   1.000
_cell.length_b   1.000
_cell.length_c   1.000
_cell.angle_alpha   90.00
_cell.angle_beta   90.00
_cell.angle_gamma   90.00
#
_symmetry.space_group_name_H-M   'P 1'
#
loop_
_entity.id
_entity.type
_entity.pdbx_description
1 polymer ?
#
loop_
_entity_poly.entity_id
_entity_poly.type
_entity_poly.pdbx_seq_one_letter_code
_entity_poly.pdbx_strand_id
1 'polypeptide(L)'
;MQIYHSGVNIDMKETILLFNAPAKEDLLKIEMALFPLHIRLKKISSEDYSQPLGVLAGMKDMEPSEAQYDGPELPGTMFVFCFLSDSRLNQALAALRKCGAGPFPYKAILTPTNSTWTAPDCFDEIRREHEEFHK
;
A
#
# COMPACT_ATOMS: atom_id res chain seq x y z
N MET A 1 12.72 -4.06 -11.27
CA MET A 1 12.66 -3.55 -10.75
C MET A 1 13.14 -3.44 -9.84
N GLN A 2 13.70 -3.56 -9.55
CA GLN A 2 13.93 -3.45 -8.61
C GLN A 2 15.06 -2.86 -8.20
N ILE A 3 15.21 -1.64 -8.18
CA ILE A 3 16.30 -0.97 -7.59
C ILE A 3 16.49 -1.37 -6.15
N TYR A 4 15.50 -1.95 -5.59
CA TYR A 4 15.59 -2.41 -4.21
C TYR A 4 16.35 -3.71 -4.07
N HIS A 5 16.90 -4.22 -5.17
CA HIS A 5 17.65 -5.45 -5.09
C HIS A 5 19.13 -5.22 -4.87
N SER A 6 19.57 -4.02 -4.71
CA SER A 6 20.99 -3.71 -4.74
C SER A 6 21.76 -4.09 -3.49
N GLY A 7 21.21 -4.79 -2.60
CA GLY A 7 21.92 -5.17 -1.40
C GLY A 7 21.81 -4.14 -0.28
N VAL A 8 21.69 -2.87 -0.63
CA VAL A 8 21.49 -1.85 0.41
C VAL A 8 20.11 -1.96 1.00
N ASN A 9 19.24 -2.74 0.36
CA ASN A 9 17.86 -2.85 0.78
C ASN A 9 17.53 -4.18 1.43
N ILE A 10 18.52 -4.90 1.92
CA ILE A 10 18.28 -6.19 2.52
C ILE A 10 17.45 -6.09 3.78
N ASP A 11 17.40 -4.91 4.40
CA ASP A 11 16.60 -4.72 5.59
C ASP A 11 15.15 -4.34 5.29
N MET A 12 14.84 -4.08 4.03
CA MET A 12 13.48 -3.70 3.66
C MET A 12 12.62 -4.93 3.56
N LYS A 13 11.59 -4.97 4.37
CA LYS A 13 10.75 -6.15 4.48
C LYS A 13 9.55 -6.04 3.56
N GLU A 14 9.15 -7.18 3.00
CA GLU A 14 7.92 -7.25 2.24
C GLU A 14 6.78 -6.70 3.08
N THR A 15 6.09 -5.71 2.55
CA THR A 15 5.05 -5.00 3.29
C THR A 15 3.91 -4.64 2.36
N ILE A 16 2.71 -4.74 2.88
CA ILE A 16 1.53 -4.21 2.21
C ILE A 16 0.98 -3.14 3.12
N LEU A 17 0.91 -1.91 2.60
CA LEU A 17 0.31 -0.80 3.34
C LEU A 17 -1.18 -0.78 3.03
N LEU A 18 -2.01 -0.70 4.07
CA LEU A 18 -3.45 -0.69 3.92
C LEU A 18 -4.00 0.62 4.47
N PHE A 19 -4.62 1.38 3.59
CA PHE A 19 -5.17 2.70 3.91
C PHE A 19 -6.68 2.65 3.86
N ASN A 20 -7.34 3.28 4.81
CA ASN A 20 -8.80 3.27 4.93
C ASN A 20 -9.30 1.83 4.93
N ALA A 21 -8.88 1.08 5.93
CA ALA A 21 -9.23 -0.32 6.05
C ALA A 21 -10.75 -0.49 6.08
N PRO A 22 -11.27 -1.56 5.47
CA PRO A 22 -12.72 -1.79 5.48
C PRO A 22 -13.19 -2.21 6.87
N ALA A 23 -14.49 -2.45 6.98
CA ALA A 23 -15.10 -2.87 8.22
C ALA A 23 -14.47 -4.15 8.73
N LYS A 24 -14.63 -4.40 10.01
CA LYS A 24 -13.94 -5.46 10.73
C LYS A 24 -14.05 -6.83 10.07
N GLU A 25 -15.24 -7.19 9.57
CA GLU A 25 -15.44 -8.48 8.92
C GLU A 25 -14.58 -8.62 7.68
N ASP A 26 -14.57 -7.60 6.83
CA ASP A 26 -13.79 -7.63 5.60
C ASP A 26 -12.30 -7.53 5.89
N LEU A 27 -11.92 -6.75 6.89
CA LEU A 27 -10.53 -6.66 7.29
C LEU A 27 -10.01 -8.03 7.73
N LEU A 28 -10.81 -8.78 8.48
CA LEU A 28 -10.42 -10.12 8.90
C LEU A 28 -10.20 -11.04 7.70
N LYS A 29 -11.06 -10.94 6.69
CA LYS A 29 -10.88 -11.74 5.47
C LYS A 29 -9.58 -11.41 4.77
N ILE A 30 -9.22 -10.13 4.72
CA ILE A 30 -7.94 -9.71 4.14
C ILE A 30 -6.79 -10.28 4.94
N GLU A 31 -6.84 -10.14 6.26
CA GLU A 31 -5.77 -10.62 7.13
C GLU A 31 -5.58 -12.12 6.99
N MET A 32 -6.66 -12.87 6.97
CA MET A 32 -6.59 -14.32 6.83
C MET A 32 -6.07 -14.75 5.47
N ALA A 33 -6.41 -14.01 4.42
CA ALA A 33 -5.93 -14.33 3.08
C ALA A 33 -4.44 -14.12 2.94
N LEU A 34 -3.91 -13.09 3.57
CA LEU A 34 -2.49 -12.74 3.44
C LEU A 34 -1.61 -13.45 4.45
N PHE A 35 -2.18 -13.96 5.54
CA PHE A 35 -1.40 -14.59 6.59
C PHE A 35 -0.48 -15.71 6.09
N PRO A 36 -0.95 -16.64 5.25
CA PRO A 36 -0.07 -17.72 4.79
C PRO A 36 1.13 -17.26 3.98
N LEU A 37 1.08 -16.05 3.44
CA LEU A 37 2.18 -15.53 2.64
C LEU A 37 3.27 -14.90 3.49
N HIS A 38 3.00 -14.67 4.77
CA HIS A 38 3.96 -14.07 5.71
C HIS A 38 4.45 -12.69 5.25
N ILE A 39 3.60 -11.95 4.57
CA ILE A 39 3.87 -10.57 4.18
C ILE A 39 3.28 -9.67 5.27
N ARG A 40 4.06 -8.70 5.73
CA ARG A 40 3.58 -7.80 6.76
C ARG A 40 2.47 -6.92 6.21
N LEU A 41 1.32 -6.94 6.87
CA LEU A 41 0.22 -6.03 6.54
C LEU A 41 0.22 -4.90 7.56
N LYS A 42 0.45 -3.68 7.08
CA LYS A 42 0.54 -2.53 7.96
C LYS A 42 -0.66 -1.63 7.71
N LYS A 43 -1.52 -1.52 8.71
CA LYS A 43 -2.71 -0.68 8.63
C LYS A 43 -2.32 0.73 9.03
N ILE A 44 -2.58 1.69 8.14
CA ILE A 44 -2.15 3.07 8.32
C ILE A 44 -3.31 3.90 8.81
N SER A 45 -3.10 4.59 9.92
CA SER A 45 -4.09 5.51 10.48
C SER A 45 -4.13 6.79 9.63
N SER A 46 -5.31 7.39 9.53
CA SER A 46 -5.46 8.61 8.72
C SER A 46 -4.58 9.74 9.21
N GLU A 47 -4.24 9.77 10.49
CA GLU A 47 -3.36 10.83 11.00
C GLU A 47 -1.95 10.76 10.43
N ASP A 48 -1.58 9.64 9.82
CA ASP A 48 -0.26 9.45 9.20
C ASP A 48 -0.29 9.70 7.69
N TYR A 49 -1.37 10.23 7.16
CA TYR A 49 -1.50 10.42 5.70
C TYR A 49 -0.63 11.55 5.15
N SER A 50 0.02 12.34 5.99
CA SER A 50 0.98 13.32 5.51
C SER A 50 2.39 12.74 5.36
N GLN A 51 2.59 11.49 5.77
CA GLN A 51 3.89 10.86 5.64
C GLN A 51 4.13 10.38 4.22
N PRO A 52 5.37 10.48 3.71
CA PRO A 52 5.70 9.87 2.43
C PRO A 52 5.47 8.36 2.48
N LEU A 53 5.01 7.79 1.38
CA LEU A 53 4.76 6.35 1.32
C LEU A 53 6.00 5.54 1.69
N GLY A 54 7.18 6.00 1.25
CA GLY A 54 8.42 5.30 1.58
C GLY A 54 8.70 5.26 3.07
N VAL A 55 8.37 6.33 3.78
CA VAL A 55 8.52 6.35 5.24
C VAL A 55 7.61 5.31 5.87
N LEU A 56 6.36 5.25 5.43
CA LEU A 56 5.41 4.27 5.96
C LEU A 56 5.86 2.84 5.66
N ALA A 57 6.52 2.64 4.53
CA ALA A 57 7.02 1.33 4.13
C ALA A 57 8.29 0.92 4.86
N GLY A 58 8.95 1.87 5.54
CA GLY A 58 10.15 1.55 6.29
C GLY A 58 11.46 1.86 5.59
N MET A 59 11.45 2.71 4.56
CA MET A 59 12.68 3.11 3.89
C MET A 59 13.50 3.98 4.83
N LYS A 60 14.74 3.56 5.08
CA LYS A 60 15.55 4.16 6.13
C LYS A 60 16.17 5.49 5.77
N ASP A 61 16.35 5.75 4.49
CA ASP A 61 17.04 6.97 4.04
C ASP A 61 16.05 8.08 3.69
N MET A 62 14.82 7.98 4.17
CA MET A 62 13.80 8.96 3.86
C MET A 62 13.32 9.63 5.14
N GLU A 63 13.20 10.95 5.10
CA GLU A 63 12.84 11.74 6.27
C GLU A 63 11.32 11.75 6.49
N PRO A 64 10.86 11.49 7.70
CA PRO A 64 9.44 11.65 8.01
C PRO A 64 9.01 13.10 7.89
N SER A 65 7.75 13.31 7.56
CA SER A 65 7.15 14.65 7.57
C SER A 65 6.77 15.02 8.99
N GLU A 66 6.93 16.30 9.33
CA GLU A 66 6.46 16.81 10.61
C GLU A 66 5.04 17.34 10.51
N ALA A 67 4.49 17.38 9.30
CA ALA A 67 3.15 17.88 9.10
C ALA A 67 2.14 16.91 9.69
N GLN A 68 1.07 17.47 10.26
CA GLN A 68 -0.03 16.67 10.78
C GLN A 68 -1.12 16.62 9.73
N TYR A 69 -1.72 15.46 9.55
CA TYR A 69 -2.80 15.34 8.58
C TYR A 69 -4.13 15.52 9.29
N ASP A 70 -4.89 16.49 8.86
CA ASP A 70 -6.22 16.75 9.42
C ASP A 70 -7.29 16.79 8.34
N GLY A 71 -6.96 16.28 7.15
CA GLY A 71 -7.90 16.23 6.05
C GLY A 71 -8.85 15.04 6.14
N PRO A 72 -9.66 14.85 5.10
CA PRO A 72 -10.64 13.76 5.10
C PRO A 72 -9.99 12.41 4.89
N GLU A 73 -10.73 11.36 5.25
CA GLU A 73 -10.32 10.00 4.93
C GLU A 73 -10.32 9.81 3.43
N LEU A 74 -9.54 8.84 2.94
CA LEU A 74 -9.55 8.51 1.52
C LEU A 74 -10.95 8.02 1.12
N PRO A 75 -11.36 8.28 -0.13
CA PRO A 75 -12.68 7.83 -0.58
C PRO A 75 -12.88 6.32 -0.62
N GLY A 76 -11.80 5.54 -0.61
CA GLY A 76 -11.90 4.09 -0.62
C GLY A 76 -10.68 3.44 -0.04
N THR A 77 -10.73 2.13 0.12
CA THR A 77 -9.61 1.35 0.61
C THR A 77 -8.51 1.30 -0.45
N MET A 78 -7.27 1.53 -0.02
CA MET A 78 -6.12 1.51 -0.92
C MET A 78 -5.04 0.59 -0.37
N PHE A 79 -4.42 -0.19 -1.28
CA PHE A 79 -3.27 -1.03 -0.94
C PHE A 79 -2.04 -0.51 -1.67
N VAL A 80 -0.90 -0.49 -0.97
CA VAL A 80 0.39 -0.21 -1.61
C VAL A 80 1.32 -1.37 -1.29
N PHE A 81 1.81 -2.03 -2.34
CA PHE A 81 2.66 -3.22 -2.22
C PHE A 81 4.12 -2.79 -2.25
N CYS A 82 4.87 -3.15 -1.21
CA CYS A 82 6.23 -2.64 -1.00
C CYS A 82 7.24 -3.77 -0.94
N PHE A 83 8.25 -3.72 -1.82
CA PHE A 83 9.40 -4.61 -1.78
C PHE A 83 9.06 -6.07 -2.08
N LEU A 84 8.04 -6.30 -2.89
CA LEU A 84 7.66 -7.65 -3.31
C LEU A 84 8.26 -7.95 -4.67
N SER A 85 8.75 -9.18 -4.86
CA SER A 85 9.10 -9.65 -6.19
C SER A 85 7.82 -9.81 -7.00
N ASP A 86 7.96 -9.95 -8.32
CA ASP A 86 6.79 -10.16 -9.18
C ASP A 86 5.99 -11.37 -8.75
N SER A 87 6.68 -12.46 -8.39
CA SER A 87 6.02 -13.68 -7.94
C SER A 87 5.23 -13.44 -6.66
N ARG A 88 5.84 -12.76 -5.69
CA ARG A 88 5.17 -12.48 -4.43
C ARG A 88 3.99 -11.55 -4.62
N LEU A 89 4.17 -10.54 -5.48
CA LEU A 89 3.07 -9.63 -5.79
C LEU A 89 1.89 -10.38 -6.38
N ASN A 90 2.16 -11.29 -7.32
CA ASN A 90 1.10 -12.07 -7.93
C ASN A 90 0.38 -12.94 -6.92
N GLN A 91 1.13 -13.51 -5.96
CA GLN A 91 0.52 -14.30 -4.90
C GLN A 91 -0.40 -13.45 -4.02
N ALA A 92 0.06 -12.24 -3.68
CA ALA A 92 -0.74 -11.34 -2.85
C ALA A 92 -2.00 -10.90 -3.59
N LEU A 93 -1.87 -10.55 -4.86
CA LEU A 93 -3.04 -10.14 -5.66
C LEU A 93 -4.05 -11.26 -5.79
N ALA A 94 -3.57 -12.50 -5.99
CA ALA A 94 -4.47 -13.65 -6.09
C ALA A 94 -5.20 -13.88 -4.76
N ALA A 95 -4.48 -13.76 -3.64
CA ALA A 95 -5.09 -13.92 -2.32
C ALA A 95 -6.19 -12.91 -2.09
N LEU A 96 -5.93 -11.65 -2.46
CA LEU A 96 -6.92 -10.59 -2.29
C LEU A 96 -8.14 -10.80 -3.18
N ARG A 97 -7.95 -11.31 -4.40
CA ARG A 97 -9.09 -11.60 -5.27
C ARG A 97 -9.99 -12.68 -4.70
N LYS A 98 -9.40 -13.62 -3.97
CA LYS A 98 -10.14 -14.78 -3.46
C LYS A 98 -10.66 -14.60 -2.05
N CYS A 99 -10.33 -13.50 -1.39
CA CYS A 99 -10.59 -13.36 0.04
C CYS A 99 -12.08 -13.15 0.37
N GLY A 100 -12.86 -12.73 -0.60
CA GLY A 100 -14.29 -12.54 -0.38
C GLY A 100 -14.69 -11.15 0.10
N ALA A 101 -13.73 -10.24 0.23
CA ALA A 101 -14.00 -8.88 0.70
C ALA A 101 -13.95 -7.84 -0.41
N GLY A 102 -13.35 -8.18 -1.55
CA GLY A 102 -13.19 -7.22 -2.65
C GLY A 102 -14.44 -7.04 -3.46
N PRO A 103 -14.33 -6.40 -4.62
CA PRO A 103 -13.06 -6.05 -5.27
C PRO A 103 -12.37 -4.85 -4.64
N PHE A 104 -11.06 -4.76 -4.91
CA PHE A 104 -10.25 -3.64 -4.42
C PHE A 104 -9.63 -2.94 -5.63
N PRO A 105 -10.26 -1.88 -6.14
CA PRO A 105 -9.76 -1.23 -7.36
C PRO A 105 -8.56 -0.33 -7.15
N TYR A 106 -8.27 0.09 -5.91
CA TYR A 106 -7.23 1.08 -5.66
C TYR A 106 -5.99 0.40 -5.11
N LYS A 107 -5.08 0.05 -6.01
CA LYS A 107 -3.84 -0.64 -5.66
C LYS A 107 -2.67 0.01 -6.38
N ALA A 108 -1.53 0.09 -5.71
CA ALA A 108 -0.30 0.62 -6.29
C ALA A 108 0.88 -0.20 -5.81
N ILE A 109 1.97 -0.12 -6.58
CA ILE A 109 3.24 -0.73 -6.20
C ILE A 109 4.17 0.43 -5.82
N LEU A 110 4.85 0.31 -4.70
CA LEU A 110 5.81 1.33 -4.27
C LEU A 110 6.97 1.40 -5.28
N THR A 111 7.26 2.60 -5.75
CA THR A 111 8.34 2.85 -6.70
C THR A 111 9.18 4.01 -6.18
N PRO A 112 10.38 4.25 -6.77
CA PRO A 112 11.15 5.43 -6.38
C PRO A 112 10.36 6.72 -6.61
N THR A 113 9.54 6.77 -7.63
CA THR A 113 8.77 7.97 -7.93
C THR A 113 7.71 8.24 -6.87
N ASN A 114 6.88 7.24 -6.56
CA ASN A 114 5.78 7.49 -5.63
C ASN A 114 6.16 7.35 -4.17
N SER A 115 7.39 6.93 -3.87
CA SER A 115 7.83 6.78 -2.48
C SER A 115 7.80 8.12 -1.73
N THR A 116 7.87 9.23 -2.45
CA THR A 116 7.81 10.56 -1.84
C THR A 116 6.40 11.13 -1.77
N TRP A 117 5.43 10.43 -2.35
CA TRP A 117 4.04 10.90 -2.35
C TRP A 117 3.35 10.59 -1.02
N THR A 118 2.35 11.39 -0.71
CA THR A 118 1.45 11.09 0.41
C THR A 118 0.35 10.14 -0.05
N ALA A 119 -0.37 9.57 0.91
CA ALA A 119 -1.48 8.67 0.58
C ALA A 119 -2.57 9.37 -0.25
N PRO A 120 -3.02 10.59 0.09
CA PRO A 120 -4.03 11.24 -0.74
C PRO A 120 -3.55 11.49 -2.17
N ASP A 121 -2.29 11.90 -2.35
CA ASP A 121 -1.77 12.12 -3.68
C ASP A 121 -1.71 10.84 -4.49
N CYS A 122 -1.29 9.76 -3.85
CA CYS A 122 -1.24 8.46 -4.50
C CYS A 122 -2.64 7.99 -4.89
N PHE A 123 -3.59 8.15 -3.98
CA PHE A 123 -4.98 7.76 -4.26
C PHE A 123 -5.55 8.55 -5.44
N ASP A 124 -5.29 9.86 -5.47
CA ASP A 124 -5.77 10.70 -6.56
C ASP A 124 -5.22 10.25 -7.91
N GLU A 125 -3.95 9.86 -7.94
CA GLU A 125 -3.34 9.39 -9.16
C GLU A 125 -3.94 8.08 -9.64
N ILE A 126 -4.13 7.14 -8.71
CA ILE A 126 -4.76 5.85 -9.05
C ILE A 126 -6.18 6.07 -9.55
N ARG A 127 -6.93 6.92 -8.86
CA ARG A 127 -8.32 7.18 -9.24
C ARG A 127 -8.40 7.82 -10.62
N ARG A 128 -7.50 8.75 -10.91
CA ARG A 128 -7.48 9.40 -12.22
C ARG A 128 -7.20 8.37 -13.32
N GLU A 129 -6.22 7.50 -13.12
CA GLU A 129 -5.92 6.45 -14.08
C GLU A 129 -7.10 5.51 -14.27
N HIS A 130 -7.73 5.14 -13.17
CA HIS A 130 -8.88 4.24 -13.19
C HIS A 130 -10.04 4.87 -13.99
N GLU A 131 -10.32 6.14 -13.75
CA GLU A 131 -11.39 6.85 -14.45
C GLU A 131 -11.11 6.97 -15.93
N GLU A 132 -9.85 7.29 -16.29
CA GLU A 132 -9.48 7.39 -17.70
C GLU A 132 -9.66 6.07 -18.41
N PHE A 133 -9.30 5.00 -17.75
CA PHE A 133 -9.36 3.67 -18.34
C PHE A 133 -10.79 3.21 -18.56
N HIS A 134 -11.72 3.73 -17.79
CA HIS A 134 -13.12 3.29 -17.84
C HIS A 134 -14.06 4.30 -18.48
N LYS A 135 -13.52 5.26 -19.21
CA LYS A 135 -14.36 6.23 -19.89
C LYS A 135 -15.20 5.62 -21.00
#